data_b95ebf8ff84d18f0dbadc9ce962a25db
#
_entry.id   b95ebf8ff84d18f0dbadc9ce962a25db
#
_cell.length_a   1.000
_cell.length_b   1.000
_cell.length_c   1.000
_cell.angle_alpha   90.00
_cell.angle_beta   90.00
_cell.angle_gamma   90.00
#
_symmetry.space_group_name_H-M   'P 1'
#
loop_
_entity.id
_entity.type
_entity.pdbx_description
1 polymer ?
#
loop_
_entity_poly.entity_id
_entity_poly.type
_entity_poly.pdbx_seq_one_letter_code
_entity_poly.pdbx_strand_id
1 'polypeptide(L)'
;MSQIIRCCIPLAAAMALFAPWRAGAQPAPAANACLTCHATLPDVRLAAPVKLFSATDVHRERGFACADCHGGDPAAVDKARAHDAVKGFKGAPKGQAQIAVCARCHSDADLMRKFAPKQRVDQAAEYATSMHGKQLAAGHGDVATCASCHGPHGIRLVNDAKSPVFPTNVAATCAVCHADSRHMAGYKRPDGSALPTTQLADYQKSVHYAALTKGNDLSVPTCNDCHGNHGATPPGVGAVANVCGTCHAVFATKFQTSVHAQIFDKACVECHSNHAVLKPSDAMLGSTGHAICATCHSGADDKGAVAADKMHGQFADLEAGITQSSALIGRVKNAGIEVSDQELALREAATKLTLARTEMHGFDPALVAPIIAEGTKIVAGVDAAGQTGAAELRFRRRGLAISLGAILLFVVALGLKLRQIERRSHT
;
A
#
# COMPACT_ATOMS: atom_id res chain seq x y z
N MET A 1 -65.68 23.53 1.54
CA MET A 1 -66.50 23.61 0.33
C MET A 1 -65.60 23.45 -0.88
N SER A 2 -65.91 22.39 -1.60
CA SER A 2 -65.90 22.21 -3.07
C SER A 2 -64.53 22.01 -3.68
N GLN A 3 -64.29 21.13 -4.58
CA GLN A 3 -64.97 19.98 -5.19
C GLN A 3 -63.93 19.12 -5.86
N ILE A 4 -64.09 17.82 -5.71
CA ILE A 4 -63.25 16.78 -6.36
C ILE A 4 -63.76 16.62 -7.78
N ILE A 5 -62.91 16.85 -8.79
CA ILE A 5 -63.19 16.45 -10.17
C ILE A 5 -62.33 15.22 -10.47
N ARG A 6 -63.02 14.07 -10.56
CA ARG A 6 -62.46 12.82 -11.10
C ARG A 6 -62.46 12.89 -12.62
N CYS A 7 -61.30 12.82 -13.24
CA CYS A 7 -61.14 12.60 -14.67
C CYS A 7 -60.71 11.15 -14.90
N CYS A 8 -61.63 10.31 -15.39
CA CYS A 8 -61.39 8.99 -15.88
C CYS A 8 -60.76 9.10 -17.29
N ILE A 9 -59.55 8.64 -17.48
CA ILE A 9 -58.94 8.42 -18.79
C ILE A 9 -58.83 6.90 -19.00
N PRO A 10 -59.36 6.35 -20.11
CA PRO A 10 -59.30 4.91 -20.38
C PRO A 10 -57.90 4.50 -20.77
N LEU A 11 -57.39 3.43 -20.17
CA LEU A 11 -56.15 2.77 -20.53
C LEU A 11 -56.38 2.05 -21.87
N ALA A 12 -55.83 2.60 -22.95
CA ALA A 12 -55.67 1.85 -24.19
C ALA A 12 -54.39 1.00 -24.07
N ALA A 13 -54.56 -0.31 -24.02
CA ALA A 13 -53.48 -1.31 -24.00
C ALA A 13 -52.80 -1.33 -25.36
N ALA A 14 -51.62 -0.72 -25.48
CA ALA A 14 -50.69 -0.90 -26.58
C ALA A 14 -49.87 -2.18 -26.33
N MET A 15 -50.27 -3.31 -26.89
CA MET A 15 -49.43 -4.51 -27.02
C MET A 15 -48.31 -4.18 -27.99
N ALA A 16 -47.16 -3.79 -27.50
CA ALA A 16 -45.93 -3.75 -28.26
C ALA A 16 -45.46 -5.19 -28.50
N LEU A 17 -45.52 -5.64 -29.73
CA LEU A 17 -44.95 -6.89 -30.18
C LEU A 17 -43.44 -6.83 -30.00
N PHE A 18 -42.92 -7.39 -28.90
CA PHE A 18 -41.49 -7.71 -28.73
C PHE A 18 -41.16 -8.84 -29.69
N ALA A 19 -40.74 -8.48 -30.89
CA ALA A 19 -39.99 -9.43 -31.74
C ALA A 19 -38.68 -9.78 -31.01
N PRO A 20 -38.37 -11.06 -30.78
CA PRO A 20 -37.07 -11.44 -30.20
C PRO A 20 -35.98 -10.98 -31.20
N TRP A 21 -35.15 -10.05 -30.73
CA TRP A 21 -33.92 -9.69 -31.43
C TRP A 21 -33.10 -10.97 -31.52
N ARG A 22 -33.07 -11.56 -32.72
CA ARG A 22 -32.17 -12.65 -33.03
C ARG A 22 -30.78 -12.10 -32.85
N ALA A 23 -30.12 -12.45 -31.74
CA ALA A 23 -28.68 -12.32 -31.61
C ALA A 23 -28.06 -13.02 -32.82
N GLY A 24 -27.50 -12.25 -33.73
CA GLY A 24 -26.80 -12.80 -34.89
C GLY A 24 -25.76 -13.77 -34.37
N ALA A 25 -25.87 -15.03 -34.80
CA ALA A 25 -24.88 -16.03 -34.48
C ALA A 25 -23.52 -15.44 -34.90
N GLN A 26 -22.62 -15.22 -33.99
CA GLN A 26 -21.25 -14.90 -34.36
C GLN A 26 -20.74 -16.00 -35.26
N PRO A 27 -20.13 -15.68 -36.41
CA PRO A 27 -19.57 -16.72 -37.27
C PRO A 27 -18.62 -17.55 -36.44
N ALA A 28 -18.74 -18.87 -36.54
CA ALA A 28 -17.84 -19.80 -35.85
C ALA A 28 -16.40 -19.36 -36.17
N PRO A 29 -15.53 -19.29 -35.18
CA PRO A 29 -14.16 -18.86 -35.40
C PRO A 29 -13.56 -19.75 -36.48
N ALA A 30 -13.01 -19.12 -37.54
CA ALA A 30 -12.37 -19.84 -38.61
C ALA A 30 -11.34 -20.82 -38.06
N ALA A 31 -11.28 -22.02 -38.60
CA ALA A 31 -10.39 -23.07 -38.15
C ALA A 31 -8.95 -22.51 -38.07
N ASN A 32 -8.39 -22.42 -36.83
CA ASN A 32 -7.06 -21.87 -36.63
C ASN A 32 -6.06 -23.03 -36.61
N ALA A 33 -5.43 -23.32 -37.76
CA ALA A 33 -4.47 -24.40 -37.92
C ALA A 33 -3.26 -24.27 -36.96
N CYS A 34 -2.91 -23.04 -36.54
CA CYS A 34 -1.85 -22.78 -35.59
C CYS A 34 -2.16 -23.47 -34.23
N LEU A 35 -3.39 -23.29 -33.72
CA LEU A 35 -3.81 -23.90 -32.45
C LEU A 35 -3.81 -25.42 -32.54
N THR A 36 -4.38 -25.97 -33.63
CA THR A 36 -4.52 -27.42 -33.81
C THR A 36 -3.15 -28.10 -33.91
N CYS A 37 -2.23 -27.51 -34.68
CA CYS A 37 -0.89 -28.07 -34.85
C CYS A 37 -0.05 -27.93 -33.58
N HIS A 38 0.07 -26.69 -33.06
CA HIS A 38 0.94 -26.42 -31.90
C HIS A 38 0.46 -27.13 -30.62
N ALA A 39 -0.84 -27.39 -30.46
CA ALA A 39 -1.36 -28.12 -29.29
C ALA A 39 -0.87 -29.57 -29.22
N THR A 40 -0.51 -30.17 -30.35
CA THR A 40 -0.10 -31.58 -30.48
C THR A 40 1.41 -31.78 -30.55
N LEU A 41 2.19 -30.68 -30.57
CA LEU A 41 3.64 -30.78 -30.67
C LEU A 41 4.27 -31.31 -29.38
N PRO A 42 5.27 -32.19 -29.47
CA PRO A 42 5.97 -32.72 -28.28
C PRO A 42 6.87 -31.68 -27.61
N ASP A 43 7.33 -30.65 -28.34
CA ASP A 43 8.14 -29.56 -27.77
C ASP A 43 7.26 -28.62 -26.95
N VAL A 44 7.48 -28.70 -25.62
CA VAL A 44 6.72 -27.88 -24.64
C VAL A 44 6.83 -26.38 -24.92
N ARG A 45 7.95 -25.90 -25.45
CA ARG A 45 8.14 -24.47 -25.79
C ARG A 45 7.19 -24.02 -26.90
N LEU A 46 6.78 -24.92 -27.76
CA LEU A 46 5.84 -24.68 -28.85
C LEU A 46 4.39 -24.97 -28.46
N ALA A 47 4.15 -25.93 -27.58
CA ALA A 47 2.82 -26.33 -27.12
C ALA A 47 2.28 -25.46 -25.96
N ALA A 48 3.13 -25.05 -25.01
CA ALA A 48 2.72 -24.26 -23.85
C ALA A 48 2.05 -22.91 -24.20
N PRO A 49 2.50 -22.15 -25.23
CA PRO A 49 1.81 -20.94 -25.67
C PRO A 49 0.34 -21.12 -25.99
N VAL A 50 -0.02 -22.25 -26.60
CA VAL A 50 -1.43 -22.58 -26.95
C VAL A 50 -2.27 -22.72 -25.68
N LYS A 51 -1.78 -23.42 -24.67
CA LYS A 51 -2.49 -23.61 -23.39
C LYS A 51 -2.68 -22.27 -22.68
N LEU A 52 -1.63 -21.46 -22.62
CA LEU A 52 -1.67 -20.15 -21.97
C LEU A 52 -2.63 -19.21 -22.67
N PHE A 53 -2.52 -19.09 -23.99
CA PHE A 53 -3.39 -18.23 -24.81
C PHE A 53 -4.85 -18.67 -24.70
N SER A 54 -5.10 -19.99 -24.77
CA SER A 54 -6.46 -20.54 -24.72
C SER A 54 -7.12 -20.42 -23.36
N ALA A 55 -6.35 -20.42 -22.27
CA ALA A 55 -6.89 -20.45 -20.91
C ALA A 55 -7.17 -19.06 -20.33
N THR A 56 -6.31 -18.06 -20.60
CA THR A 56 -6.32 -16.83 -19.77
C THR A 56 -5.94 -15.56 -20.52
N ASP A 57 -5.73 -15.61 -21.83
CA ASP A 57 -5.23 -14.44 -22.57
C ASP A 57 -6.35 -13.45 -22.89
N VAL A 58 -6.20 -12.22 -22.45
CA VAL A 58 -7.20 -11.14 -22.66
C VAL A 58 -7.40 -10.81 -24.15
N HIS A 59 -6.40 -11.05 -25.00
CA HIS A 59 -6.52 -10.81 -26.44
C HIS A 59 -7.45 -11.84 -27.09
N ARG A 60 -7.39 -13.11 -26.66
CA ARG A 60 -8.32 -14.14 -27.12
C ARG A 60 -9.77 -13.79 -26.79
N GLU A 61 -10.02 -13.28 -25.59
CA GLU A 61 -11.36 -12.86 -25.17
C GLU A 61 -11.91 -11.70 -26.03
N ARG A 62 -11.01 -10.94 -26.66
CA ARG A 62 -11.34 -9.84 -27.58
C ARG A 62 -11.35 -10.25 -29.06
N GLY A 63 -11.23 -11.56 -29.35
CA GLY A 63 -11.30 -12.10 -30.69
C GLY A 63 -9.97 -12.17 -31.46
N PHE A 64 -8.85 -11.83 -30.82
CA PHE A 64 -7.53 -11.96 -31.45
C PHE A 64 -7.06 -13.41 -31.50
N ALA A 65 -6.24 -13.74 -32.51
CA ALA A 65 -5.68 -15.05 -32.76
C ALA A 65 -4.14 -14.98 -32.92
N CYS A 66 -3.49 -16.13 -33.04
CA CYS A 66 -2.03 -16.23 -33.15
C CYS A 66 -1.45 -15.36 -34.26
N ALA A 67 -2.10 -15.35 -35.44
CA ALA A 67 -1.65 -14.60 -36.60
C ALA A 67 -1.73 -13.07 -36.44
N ASP A 68 -2.57 -12.57 -35.51
CA ASP A 68 -2.65 -11.13 -35.24
C ASP A 68 -1.37 -10.59 -34.61
N CYS A 69 -0.63 -11.42 -33.89
CA CYS A 69 0.68 -11.07 -33.34
C CYS A 69 1.82 -11.62 -34.20
N HIS A 70 1.74 -12.88 -34.59
CA HIS A 70 2.83 -13.59 -35.24
C HIS A 70 2.84 -13.50 -36.76
N GLY A 71 1.73 -13.09 -37.40
CA GLY A 71 1.56 -13.17 -38.86
C GLY A 71 1.41 -14.61 -39.36
N GLY A 72 1.69 -14.86 -40.65
CA GLY A 72 1.53 -16.16 -41.29
C GLY A 72 0.12 -16.41 -41.78
N ASP A 73 -0.16 -17.67 -42.19
CA ASP A 73 -1.46 -18.09 -42.67
C ASP A 73 -2.16 -19.05 -41.70
N PRO A 74 -3.17 -18.58 -40.94
CA PRO A 74 -3.85 -19.40 -39.95
C PRO A 74 -4.75 -20.48 -40.55
N ALA A 75 -5.06 -20.42 -41.85
CA ALA A 75 -5.85 -21.42 -42.57
C ALA A 75 -5.00 -22.54 -43.15
N ALA A 76 -3.69 -22.34 -43.30
CA ALA A 76 -2.80 -23.32 -43.91
C ALA A 76 -2.45 -24.45 -42.93
N VAL A 77 -2.65 -25.69 -43.35
CA VAL A 77 -2.28 -26.90 -42.59
C VAL A 77 -0.84 -27.34 -42.85
N ASP A 78 -0.26 -26.88 -43.96
CA ASP A 78 1.15 -27.11 -44.30
C ASP A 78 2.04 -26.13 -43.56
N LYS A 79 3.14 -26.64 -42.96
CA LYS A 79 4.07 -25.86 -42.14
C LYS A 79 4.69 -24.68 -42.91
N ALA A 80 5.13 -24.89 -44.16
CA ALA A 80 5.81 -23.83 -44.89
C ALA A 80 4.85 -22.68 -45.24
N ARG A 81 3.62 -23.01 -45.62
CA ARG A 81 2.58 -21.99 -45.89
C ARG A 81 2.09 -21.30 -44.63
N ALA A 82 1.92 -22.06 -43.53
CA ALA A 82 1.49 -21.47 -42.27
C ALA A 82 2.51 -20.46 -41.73
N HIS A 83 3.81 -20.72 -41.97
CA HIS A 83 4.92 -19.88 -41.48
C HIS A 83 5.52 -19.02 -42.63
N ASP A 84 4.71 -18.64 -43.61
CA ASP A 84 5.17 -17.85 -44.74
C ASP A 84 5.55 -16.42 -44.30
N ALA A 85 6.82 -16.06 -44.50
CA ALA A 85 7.35 -14.74 -44.24
C ALA A 85 6.69 -13.64 -45.09
N VAL A 86 6.24 -13.96 -46.31
CA VAL A 86 5.52 -13.02 -47.18
C VAL A 86 4.18 -12.64 -46.57
N LYS A 87 3.55 -13.54 -45.79
CA LYS A 87 2.36 -13.29 -45.00
C LYS A 87 2.69 -12.70 -43.60
N GLY A 88 3.89 -12.19 -43.41
CA GLY A 88 4.31 -11.48 -42.23
C GLY A 88 4.63 -12.37 -41.02
N PHE A 89 4.91 -13.67 -41.23
CA PHE A 89 5.30 -14.54 -40.12
C PHE A 89 6.60 -14.07 -39.45
N LYS A 90 6.59 -13.88 -38.15
CA LYS A 90 7.67 -13.28 -37.35
C LYS A 90 8.35 -14.27 -36.40
N GLY A 91 7.89 -15.51 -36.32
CA GLY A 91 8.40 -16.47 -35.34
C GLY A 91 8.19 -16.02 -33.93
N ALA A 92 9.24 -16.16 -33.08
CA ALA A 92 9.26 -15.67 -31.71
C ALA A 92 10.03 -14.33 -31.66
N PRO A 93 9.36 -13.18 -31.80
CA PRO A 93 10.02 -11.87 -31.83
C PRO A 93 10.67 -11.57 -30.46
N LYS A 94 11.86 -10.96 -30.50
CA LYS A 94 12.63 -10.56 -29.31
C LYS A 94 13.03 -9.08 -29.42
N GLY A 95 13.37 -8.48 -28.29
CA GLY A 95 13.87 -7.12 -28.23
C GLY A 95 12.94 -6.12 -28.94
N GLN A 96 13.49 -5.27 -29.80
CA GLN A 96 12.72 -4.25 -30.53
C GLN A 96 11.61 -4.85 -31.41
N ALA A 97 11.83 -6.02 -32.00
CA ALA A 97 10.80 -6.68 -32.78
C ALA A 97 9.58 -7.09 -31.96
N GLN A 98 9.79 -7.51 -30.71
CA GLN A 98 8.69 -7.82 -29.79
C GLN A 98 7.92 -6.55 -29.39
N ILE A 99 8.63 -5.46 -29.07
CA ILE A 99 8.00 -4.17 -28.78
C ILE A 99 7.15 -3.69 -29.94
N ALA A 100 7.66 -3.80 -31.17
CA ALA A 100 6.93 -3.41 -32.38
C ALA A 100 5.64 -4.22 -32.57
N VAL A 101 5.62 -5.51 -32.21
CA VAL A 101 4.40 -6.33 -32.25
C VAL A 101 3.34 -5.78 -31.27
N CYS A 102 3.70 -5.50 -30.06
CA CYS A 102 2.75 -4.96 -29.04
C CYS A 102 2.32 -3.54 -29.40
N ALA A 103 3.28 -2.67 -29.74
CA ALA A 103 3.06 -1.26 -30.03
C ALA A 103 2.15 -1.04 -31.24
N ARG A 104 2.12 -1.95 -32.21
CA ARG A 104 1.24 -1.85 -33.38
C ARG A 104 -0.22 -1.59 -33.01
N CYS A 105 -0.68 -2.20 -31.90
CA CYS A 105 -2.02 -1.97 -31.37
C CYS A 105 -2.00 -1.02 -30.18
N HIS A 106 -1.11 -1.24 -29.22
CA HIS A 106 -1.06 -0.49 -27.98
C HIS A 106 -0.58 0.97 -28.13
N SER A 107 -0.09 1.37 -29.30
CA SER A 107 0.19 2.78 -29.62
C SER A 107 -0.81 3.37 -30.63
N ASP A 108 -1.82 2.61 -31.04
CA ASP A 108 -2.87 3.05 -31.96
C ASP A 108 -4.13 3.42 -31.17
N ALA A 109 -4.39 4.72 -31.05
CA ALA A 109 -5.54 5.23 -30.31
C ALA A 109 -6.89 4.86 -30.96
N ASP A 110 -6.95 4.78 -32.29
CA ASP A 110 -8.19 4.47 -33.01
C ASP A 110 -8.56 2.99 -32.86
N LEU A 111 -7.55 2.12 -32.88
CA LEU A 111 -7.72 0.70 -32.61
C LEU A 111 -8.06 0.45 -31.17
N MET A 112 -7.32 1.02 -30.24
CA MET A 112 -7.53 0.80 -28.79
C MET A 112 -8.88 1.31 -28.32
N ARG A 113 -9.40 2.40 -28.89
CA ARG A 113 -10.78 2.86 -28.58
C ARG A 113 -11.85 1.82 -28.86
N LYS A 114 -11.66 0.93 -29.82
CA LYS A 114 -12.62 -0.13 -30.15
C LYS A 114 -12.61 -1.27 -29.12
N PHE A 115 -11.43 -1.60 -28.58
CA PHE A 115 -11.25 -2.77 -27.71
C PHE A 115 -11.11 -2.42 -26.23
N ALA A 116 -10.46 -1.30 -25.91
CA ALA A 116 -10.18 -0.86 -24.54
C ALA A 116 -10.13 0.68 -24.48
N PRO A 117 -11.27 1.40 -24.55
CA PRO A 117 -11.33 2.84 -24.74
C PRO A 117 -10.71 3.65 -23.57
N LYS A 118 -10.54 3.05 -22.40
CA LYS A 118 -9.90 3.67 -21.23
C LYS A 118 -8.39 3.39 -21.15
N GLN A 119 -7.86 2.55 -22.05
CA GLN A 119 -6.45 2.19 -22.05
C GLN A 119 -5.61 3.34 -22.63
N ARG A 120 -4.55 3.71 -21.95
CA ARG A 120 -3.53 4.62 -22.49
C ARG A 120 -2.85 3.96 -23.70
N VAL A 121 -2.24 4.77 -24.56
CA VAL A 121 -1.57 4.33 -25.80
C VAL A 121 -0.12 4.80 -25.91
N ASP A 122 0.43 5.26 -24.80
CA ASP A 122 1.77 5.84 -24.68
C ASP A 122 2.82 4.89 -24.07
N GLN A 123 2.42 3.64 -23.73
CA GLN A 123 3.29 2.69 -23.04
C GLN A 123 4.61 2.42 -23.77
N ALA A 124 4.56 2.29 -25.12
CA ALA A 124 5.76 2.05 -25.90
C ALA A 124 6.67 3.29 -25.94
N ALA A 125 6.07 4.49 -25.99
CA ALA A 125 6.81 5.75 -25.92
C ALA A 125 7.46 5.93 -24.54
N GLU A 126 6.73 5.66 -23.46
CA GLU A 126 7.27 5.65 -22.09
C GLU A 126 8.40 4.62 -21.95
N TYR A 127 8.20 3.40 -22.47
CA TYR A 127 9.22 2.36 -22.42
C TYR A 127 10.53 2.82 -23.08
N ALA A 128 10.47 3.52 -24.21
CA ALA A 128 11.66 4.05 -24.88
C ALA A 128 12.45 5.04 -23.99
N THR A 129 11.79 5.72 -23.07
CA THR A 129 12.44 6.63 -22.09
C THR A 129 13.03 5.91 -20.90
N SER A 130 12.61 4.67 -20.62
CA SER A 130 13.06 3.86 -19.50
C SER A 130 14.53 3.45 -19.63
N MET A 131 15.12 3.02 -18.51
CA MET A 131 16.45 2.40 -18.56
C MET A 131 16.46 1.10 -19.37
N HIS A 132 15.40 0.30 -19.29
CA HIS A 132 15.27 -0.90 -20.13
C HIS A 132 15.24 -0.55 -21.62
N GLY A 133 14.44 0.45 -22.02
CA GLY A 133 14.36 0.90 -23.41
C GLY A 133 15.67 1.47 -23.92
N LYS A 134 16.36 2.28 -23.11
CA LYS A 134 17.69 2.85 -23.44
C LYS A 134 18.75 1.76 -23.60
N GLN A 135 18.79 0.79 -22.69
CA GLN A 135 19.74 -0.34 -22.78
C GLN A 135 19.44 -1.23 -24.00
N LEU A 136 18.14 -1.46 -24.30
CA LEU A 136 17.75 -2.19 -25.51
C LEU A 136 18.20 -1.46 -26.78
N ALA A 137 18.02 -0.14 -26.84
CA ALA A 137 18.48 0.68 -27.95
C ALA A 137 20.01 0.70 -28.08
N ALA A 138 20.74 0.56 -26.97
CA ALA A 138 22.20 0.42 -26.95
C ALA A 138 22.69 -0.99 -27.36
N GLY A 139 21.79 -1.93 -27.66
CA GLY A 139 22.12 -3.27 -28.14
C GLY A 139 22.13 -4.38 -27.09
N HIS A 140 21.76 -4.08 -25.84
CA HIS A 140 21.63 -5.10 -24.79
C HIS A 140 20.32 -5.88 -24.97
N GLY A 141 20.39 -7.04 -25.61
CA GLY A 141 19.21 -7.83 -26.01
C GLY A 141 18.54 -8.63 -24.90
N ASP A 142 19.11 -8.68 -23.69
CA ASP A 142 18.65 -9.42 -22.52
C ASP A 142 17.91 -8.56 -21.49
N VAL A 143 17.68 -7.28 -21.80
CA VAL A 143 16.86 -6.40 -20.94
C VAL A 143 15.38 -6.72 -21.03
N ALA A 144 14.63 -6.32 -19.99
CA ALA A 144 13.20 -6.50 -19.93
C ALA A 144 12.47 -5.77 -21.07
N THR A 145 11.49 -6.45 -21.68
CA THR A 145 10.57 -5.94 -22.70
C THR A 145 9.14 -6.08 -22.20
N CYS A 146 8.13 -5.76 -23.04
CA CYS A 146 6.72 -5.89 -22.67
C CYS A 146 6.39 -7.29 -22.11
N ALA A 147 6.85 -8.36 -22.78
CA ALA A 147 6.57 -9.73 -22.37
C ALA A 147 7.31 -10.16 -21.09
N SER A 148 8.37 -9.48 -20.71
CA SER A 148 9.10 -9.80 -19.48
C SER A 148 8.28 -9.50 -18.23
N CYS A 149 7.41 -8.49 -18.31
CA CYS A 149 6.53 -8.08 -17.23
C CYS A 149 5.11 -8.66 -17.38
N HIS A 150 4.54 -8.64 -18.60
CA HIS A 150 3.15 -9.02 -18.84
C HIS A 150 2.97 -10.49 -19.24
N GLY A 151 4.07 -11.19 -19.52
CA GLY A 151 4.06 -12.51 -20.17
C GLY A 151 3.96 -12.39 -21.71
N PRO A 152 4.48 -13.38 -22.45
CA PRO A 152 4.36 -13.44 -23.92
C PRO A 152 3.01 -14.00 -24.35
N HIS A 153 2.40 -14.87 -23.56
CA HIS A 153 1.11 -15.51 -23.76
C HIS A 153 0.40 -15.69 -22.42
N GLY A 154 -0.93 -15.83 -22.44
CA GLY A 154 -1.72 -15.86 -21.23
C GLY A 154 -1.73 -14.50 -20.50
N ILE A 155 -1.65 -13.43 -21.28
CA ILE A 155 -1.63 -12.06 -20.77
C ILE A 155 -2.93 -11.79 -20.04
N ARG A 156 -2.81 -11.28 -18.81
CA ARG A 156 -3.94 -10.97 -17.91
C ARG A 156 -4.14 -9.48 -17.77
N LEU A 157 -5.36 -9.09 -17.43
CA LEU A 157 -5.63 -7.71 -17.00
C LEU A 157 -4.77 -7.37 -15.79
N VAL A 158 -4.36 -6.12 -15.68
CA VAL A 158 -3.50 -5.64 -14.57
C VAL A 158 -4.16 -5.74 -13.19
N ASN A 159 -5.49 -5.79 -13.15
CA ASN A 159 -6.30 -5.98 -11.94
C ASN A 159 -6.67 -7.45 -11.64
N ASP A 160 -6.21 -8.41 -12.44
CA ASP A 160 -6.30 -9.83 -12.12
C ASP A 160 -5.21 -10.19 -11.10
N ALA A 161 -5.58 -10.74 -9.95
CA ALA A 161 -4.64 -11.11 -8.89
C ALA A 161 -3.56 -12.13 -9.34
N LYS A 162 -3.76 -12.82 -10.46
CA LYS A 162 -2.79 -13.73 -11.07
C LYS A 162 -1.93 -13.06 -12.15
N SER A 163 -2.15 -11.78 -12.43
CA SER A 163 -1.29 -11.02 -13.36
C SER A 163 0.11 -10.84 -12.75
N PRO A 164 1.19 -11.03 -13.52
CA PRO A 164 2.54 -10.73 -13.02
C PRO A 164 2.73 -9.28 -12.57
N VAL A 165 1.92 -8.36 -13.09
CA VAL A 165 1.95 -6.93 -12.76
C VAL A 165 0.85 -6.51 -11.79
N PHE A 166 0.15 -7.45 -11.15
CA PHE A 166 -0.72 -7.13 -10.01
C PHE A 166 0.13 -6.70 -8.80
N PRO A 167 -0.31 -5.74 -7.97
CA PRO A 167 0.53 -5.15 -6.91
C PRO A 167 1.30 -6.16 -6.06
N THR A 168 0.68 -7.26 -5.63
CA THR A 168 1.35 -8.29 -4.82
C THR A 168 2.41 -9.10 -5.58
N ASN A 169 2.41 -9.07 -6.92
CA ASN A 169 3.29 -9.86 -7.78
C ASN A 169 4.43 -9.04 -8.39
N VAL A 170 4.29 -7.69 -8.45
CA VAL A 170 5.27 -6.80 -9.09
C VAL A 170 6.69 -7.01 -8.57
N ALA A 171 6.86 -7.09 -7.26
CA ALA A 171 8.18 -7.25 -6.67
C ALA A 171 8.88 -8.56 -7.12
N ALA A 172 8.12 -9.65 -7.19
CA ALA A 172 8.63 -10.93 -7.69
C ALA A 172 8.95 -10.86 -9.19
N THR A 173 8.12 -10.19 -9.98
CA THR A 173 8.33 -10.00 -11.41
C THR A 173 9.61 -9.22 -11.70
N CYS A 174 9.86 -8.12 -11.00
CA CYS A 174 11.11 -7.36 -11.13
C CYS A 174 12.33 -8.19 -10.69
N ALA A 175 12.19 -8.95 -9.61
CA ALA A 175 13.27 -9.73 -9.01
C ALA A 175 13.77 -10.88 -9.88
N VAL A 176 13.00 -11.34 -10.85
CA VAL A 176 13.46 -12.39 -11.81
C VAL A 176 14.83 -12.03 -12.40
N CYS A 177 15.06 -10.75 -12.70
CA CYS A 177 16.34 -10.25 -13.18
C CYS A 177 17.11 -9.51 -12.08
N HIS A 178 16.46 -8.59 -11.36
CA HIS A 178 17.12 -7.70 -10.41
C HIS A 178 17.66 -8.40 -9.14
N ALA A 179 17.22 -9.63 -8.83
CA ALA A 179 17.82 -10.45 -7.78
C ALA A 179 18.82 -11.50 -8.32
N ASP A 180 18.97 -11.65 -9.64
CA ASP A 180 19.94 -12.56 -10.24
C ASP A 180 21.28 -11.85 -10.46
N SER A 181 22.27 -12.18 -9.65
CA SER A 181 23.62 -11.60 -9.74
C SER A 181 24.34 -11.90 -11.06
N ARG A 182 24.03 -13.03 -11.71
CA ARG A 182 24.64 -13.39 -13.01
C ARG A 182 24.06 -12.54 -14.12
N HIS A 183 22.72 -12.33 -14.12
CA HIS A 183 22.06 -11.44 -15.06
C HIS A 183 22.52 -9.99 -14.86
N MET A 184 22.57 -9.53 -13.62
CA MET A 184 22.93 -8.14 -13.29
C MET A 184 24.41 -7.83 -13.44
N ALA A 185 25.31 -8.82 -13.51
CA ALA A 185 26.75 -8.61 -13.66
C ALA A 185 27.16 -7.82 -14.92
N GLY A 186 26.32 -7.88 -15.99
CA GLY A 186 26.50 -7.12 -17.23
C GLY A 186 26.17 -5.63 -17.12
N TYR A 187 25.54 -5.19 -16.03
CA TYR A 187 25.04 -3.83 -15.87
C TYR A 187 25.72 -3.10 -14.72
N LYS A 188 26.02 -1.81 -14.94
CA LYS A 188 26.73 -0.97 -13.97
C LYS A 188 25.98 0.35 -13.77
N ARG A 189 26.21 0.98 -12.63
CA ARG A 189 25.82 2.35 -12.38
C ARG A 189 26.66 3.33 -13.21
N PRO A 190 26.22 4.60 -13.35
CA PRO A 190 27.02 5.63 -14.05
C PRO A 190 28.42 5.84 -13.47
N ASP A 191 28.60 5.59 -12.16
CA ASP A 191 29.90 5.64 -11.48
C ASP A 191 30.78 4.40 -11.68
N GLY A 192 30.33 3.42 -12.48
CA GLY A 192 31.03 2.17 -12.76
C GLY A 192 30.84 1.08 -11.70
N SER A 193 30.19 1.36 -10.58
CA SER A 193 29.92 0.38 -9.53
C SER A 193 28.89 -0.66 -9.96
N ALA A 194 28.95 -1.87 -9.38
CA ALA A 194 27.97 -2.92 -9.62
C ALA A 194 26.59 -2.51 -9.12
N LEU A 195 25.56 -2.91 -9.86
CA LEU A 195 24.18 -2.80 -9.37
C LEU A 195 23.97 -3.84 -8.25
N PRO A 196 23.44 -3.44 -7.09
CA PRO A 196 23.10 -4.40 -6.04
C PRO A 196 21.97 -5.31 -6.50
N THR A 197 21.90 -6.51 -5.91
CA THR A 197 20.85 -7.51 -6.19
C THR A 197 20.03 -7.84 -4.94
N THR A 198 20.10 -6.97 -3.93
CA THR A 198 19.41 -7.14 -2.64
C THR A 198 18.07 -6.41 -2.56
N GLN A 199 17.68 -5.66 -3.59
CA GLN A 199 16.52 -4.78 -3.55
C GLN A 199 15.23 -5.49 -3.11
N LEU A 200 14.97 -6.72 -3.61
CA LEU A 200 13.81 -7.49 -3.17
C LEU A 200 13.91 -7.85 -1.69
N ALA A 201 15.06 -8.38 -1.26
CA ALA A 201 15.29 -8.77 0.13
C ALA A 201 15.19 -7.58 1.09
N ASP A 202 15.61 -6.40 0.65
CA ASP A 202 15.50 -5.17 1.42
C ASP A 202 14.06 -4.63 1.43
N TYR A 203 13.36 -4.63 0.28
CA TYR A 203 11.95 -4.26 0.23
C TYR A 203 11.07 -5.17 1.11
N GLN A 204 11.38 -6.46 1.19
CA GLN A 204 10.67 -7.41 2.07
C GLN A 204 10.78 -7.10 3.57
N LYS A 205 11.78 -6.31 3.98
CA LYS A 205 11.93 -5.80 5.36
C LYS A 205 11.11 -4.53 5.61
N SER A 206 10.61 -3.88 4.56
CA SER A 206 9.97 -2.57 4.65
C SER A 206 8.57 -2.64 5.23
N VAL A 207 8.12 -1.49 5.78
CA VAL A 207 6.73 -1.29 6.22
C VAL A 207 5.74 -1.41 5.06
N HIS A 208 6.17 -1.00 3.85
CA HIS A 208 5.34 -1.08 2.65
C HIS A 208 5.04 -2.54 2.26
N TYR A 209 6.07 -3.39 2.24
CA TYR A 209 5.87 -4.82 1.98
C TYR A 209 5.01 -5.50 3.05
N ALA A 210 5.23 -5.14 4.31
CA ALA A 210 4.42 -5.68 5.41
C ALA A 210 2.95 -5.27 5.29
N ALA A 211 2.66 -4.02 4.95
CA ALA A 211 1.30 -3.54 4.73
C ALA A 211 0.64 -4.21 3.51
N LEU A 212 1.40 -4.38 2.40
CA LEU A 212 0.93 -5.06 1.20
C LEU A 212 0.55 -6.52 1.47
N THR A 213 1.42 -7.27 2.16
CA THR A 213 1.30 -8.73 2.25
C THR A 213 0.56 -9.22 3.49
N LYS A 214 0.72 -8.54 4.63
CA LYS A 214 0.04 -8.89 5.90
C LYS A 214 -1.21 -8.04 6.12
N GLY A 215 -1.17 -6.77 5.69
CA GLY A 215 -2.29 -5.84 5.80
C GLY A 215 -3.29 -5.93 4.65
N ASN A 216 -2.95 -6.63 3.55
CA ASN A 216 -3.72 -6.65 2.30
C ASN A 216 -4.04 -5.24 1.76
N ASP A 217 -3.15 -4.29 2.01
CA ASP A 217 -3.31 -2.92 1.55
C ASP A 217 -2.67 -2.75 0.16
N LEU A 218 -3.50 -2.74 -0.87
CA LEU A 218 -3.07 -2.58 -2.26
C LEU A 218 -2.72 -1.12 -2.64
N SER A 219 -2.90 -0.16 -1.73
CA SER A 219 -2.55 1.24 -1.95
C SER A 219 -1.09 1.57 -1.62
N VAL A 220 -0.38 0.66 -0.96
CA VAL A 220 1.02 0.86 -0.62
C VAL A 220 1.93 0.66 -1.83
N PRO A 221 3.06 1.39 -1.89
CA PRO A 221 3.93 1.36 -3.07
C PRO A 221 4.66 0.03 -3.23
N THR A 222 4.78 -0.39 -4.49
CA THR A 222 5.65 -1.47 -4.96
C THR A 222 6.78 -0.89 -5.83
N CYS A 223 7.56 -1.73 -6.49
CA CYS A 223 8.74 -1.26 -7.24
C CYS A 223 8.39 -0.17 -8.27
N ASN A 224 7.31 -0.38 -9.04
CA ASN A 224 6.90 0.53 -10.10
C ASN A 224 6.34 1.87 -9.60
N ASP A 225 5.86 1.94 -8.37
CA ASP A 225 5.31 3.19 -7.82
C ASP A 225 6.42 4.19 -7.49
N CYS A 226 7.62 3.69 -7.18
CA CYS A 226 8.81 4.51 -6.95
C CYS A 226 9.65 4.72 -8.23
N HIS A 227 9.77 3.68 -9.05
CA HIS A 227 10.65 3.67 -10.23
C HIS A 227 9.94 4.00 -11.55
N GLY A 228 8.62 4.09 -11.54
CA GLY A 228 7.79 4.12 -12.75
C GLY A 228 7.56 2.73 -13.32
N ASN A 229 6.51 2.57 -14.11
CA ASN A 229 6.19 1.31 -14.77
C ASN A 229 6.79 1.23 -16.17
N HIS A 230 6.14 1.74 -17.21
CA HIS A 230 6.69 1.69 -18.57
C HIS A 230 7.92 2.59 -18.73
N GLY A 231 7.96 3.75 -18.10
CA GLY A 231 9.11 4.64 -18.07
C GLY A 231 10.10 4.34 -16.92
N ALA A 232 10.24 3.07 -16.51
CA ALA A 232 11.01 2.69 -15.33
C ALA A 232 12.46 3.18 -15.38
N THR A 233 12.82 4.02 -14.40
CA THR A 233 14.17 4.56 -14.21
C THR A 233 14.49 4.59 -12.71
N PRO A 234 15.78 4.55 -12.32
CA PRO A 234 16.14 4.91 -10.95
C PRO A 234 15.65 6.35 -10.68
N PRO A 235 15.00 6.64 -9.54
CA PRO A 235 14.71 8.01 -9.18
C PRO A 235 16.01 8.81 -9.13
N GLY A 236 16.04 9.93 -9.85
CA GLY A 236 17.16 10.87 -9.77
C GLY A 236 17.27 11.45 -8.34
N VAL A 237 18.46 11.85 -7.93
CA VAL A 237 18.73 12.35 -6.58
C VAL A 237 17.75 13.46 -6.18
N GLY A 238 17.52 14.44 -7.04
CA GLY A 238 16.56 15.53 -6.78
C GLY A 238 15.08 15.13 -6.86
N ALA A 239 14.77 13.90 -7.30
CA ALA A 239 13.40 13.42 -7.42
C ALA A 239 12.93 12.60 -6.21
N VAL A 240 13.83 12.18 -5.31
CA VAL A 240 13.49 11.27 -4.19
C VAL A 240 12.45 11.89 -3.27
N ALA A 241 12.57 13.14 -2.90
CA ALA A 241 11.56 13.84 -2.08
C ALA A 241 10.19 13.88 -2.79
N ASN A 242 10.18 14.06 -4.11
CA ASN A 242 8.96 14.09 -4.89
C ASN A 242 8.31 12.70 -4.97
N VAL A 243 9.11 11.63 -5.16
CA VAL A 243 8.60 10.25 -5.18
C VAL A 243 7.94 9.89 -3.85
N CYS A 244 8.62 10.09 -2.73
CA CYS A 244 8.05 9.85 -1.40
C CYS A 244 6.86 10.80 -1.13
N GLY A 245 7.00 12.06 -1.55
CA GLY A 245 6.01 13.12 -1.37
C GLY A 245 4.69 12.90 -2.12
N THR A 246 4.63 12.01 -3.12
CA THR A 246 3.35 11.68 -3.78
C THR A 246 2.33 11.10 -2.81
N CYS A 247 2.79 10.34 -1.82
CA CYS A 247 1.96 9.76 -0.75
C CYS A 247 2.20 10.48 0.60
N HIS A 248 3.44 10.87 0.90
CA HIS A 248 3.85 11.49 2.15
C HIS A 248 4.02 13.02 2.03
N ALA A 249 3.04 13.69 1.39
CA ALA A 249 3.12 15.11 1.01
C ALA A 249 3.40 16.05 2.19
N VAL A 250 2.79 15.82 3.35
CA VAL A 250 2.97 16.69 4.54
C VAL A 250 4.42 16.65 5.01
N PHE A 251 5.01 15.45 5.12
CA PHE A 251 6.41 15.27 5.52
C PHE A 251 7.38 15.88 4.49
N ALA A 252 7.12 15.66 3.19
CA ALA A 252 7.93 16.23 2.13
C ALA A 252 7.91 17.78 2.17
N THR A 253 6.75 18.40 2.40
CA THR A 253 6.62 19.85 2.53
C THR A 253 7.44 20.39 3.72
N LYS A 254 7.36 19.71 4.89
CA LYS A 254 8.15 20.13 6.06
C LYS A 254 9.64 19.97 5.80
N PHE A 255 10.07 18.86 5.23
CA PHE A 255 11.46 18.63 4.86
C PHE A 255 11.98 19.69 3.90
N GLN A 256 11.23 20.06 2.86
CA GLN A 256 11.64 21.03 1.85
C GLN A 256 11.94 22.43 2.43
N THR A 257 11.33 22.79 3.55
CA THR A 257 11.58 24.06 4.24
C THR A 257 12.70 23.97 5.27
N SER A 258 13.26 22.80 5.50
CA SER A 258 14.30 22.55 6.51
C SER A 258 15.71 22.88 6.00
N VAL A 259 16.63 23.04 6.94
CA VAL A 259 18.07 23.21 6.64
C VAL A 259 18.64 21.96 5.93
N HIS A 260 18.14 20.78 6.23
CA HIS A 260 18.59 19.53 5.64
C HIS A 260 18.23 19.38 4.16
N ALA A 261 17.16 20.02 3.70
CA ALA A 261 16.79 20.01 2.28
C ALA A 261 17.86 20.68 1.38
N GLN A 262 18.69 21.55 1.95
CA GLN A 262 19.77 22.22 1.22
C GLN A 262 21.08 21.41 1.21
N ILE A 263 21.16 20.38 2.06
CA ILE A 263 22.40 19.62 2.31
C ILE A 263 22.28 18.20 1.73
N PHE A 264 21.11 17.58 1.83
CA PHE A 264 20.91 16.18 1.48
C PHE A 264 20.37 16.01 0.06
N ASP A 265 21.21 15.49 -0.81
CA ASP A 265 20.85 15.16 -2.19
C ASP A 265 19.80 14.03 -2.27
N LYS A 266 19.85 13.08 -1.36
CA LYS A 266 18.92 11.91 -1.34
C LYS A 266 17.74 12.11 -0.40
N ALA A 267 17.59 13.32 0.17
CA ALA A 267 16.42 13.72 0.95
C ALA A 267 15.95 12.65 1.98
N CYS A 268 14.72 12.17 1.84
CA CYS A 268 14.09 11.24 2.80
C CYS A 268 14.90 9.98 3.05
N VAL A 269 15.60 9.44 2.04
CA VAL A 269 16.32 8.18 2.17
C VAL A 269 17.61 8.25 2.96
N GLU A 270 18.13 9.45 3.24
CA GLU A 270 19.27 9.62 4.14
C GLU A 270 18.95 9.13 5.56
N CYS A 271 17.71 9.34 6.00
CA CYS A 271 17.26 8.94 7.33
C CYS A 271 16.42 7.64 7.31
N HIS A 272 15.63 7.42 6.26
CA HIS A 272 14.64 6.33 6.22
C HIS A 272 15.07 5.15 5.35
N SER A 273 16.27 5.20 4.72
CA SER A 273 16.67 4.21 3.74
C SER A 273 15.78 4.26 2.48
N ASN A 274 16.06 3.40 1.49
CA ASN A 274 15.29 3.33 0.24
C ASN A 274 14.41 2.08 0.15
N HIS A 275 14.98 0.90 -0.10
CA HIS A 275 14.21 -0.34 -0.24
C HIS A 275 13.77 -0.91 1.12
N ALA A 276 14.65 -0.89 2.13
CA ALA A 276 14.35 -1.34 3.49
C ALA A 276 13.80 -0.20 4.35
N VAL A 277 12.70 0.42 3.93
CA VAL A 277 12.06 1.48 4.72
C VAL A 277 11.42 0.89 5.96
N LEU A 278 12.11 1.00 7.09
CA LEU A 278 11.65 0.44 8.37
C LEU A 278 10.60 1.34 9.03
N LYS A 279 9.84 0.78 9.96
CA LYS A 279 8.91 1.56 10.77
C LYS A 279 9.68 2.61 11.58
N PRO A 280 9.39 3.91 11.41
CA PRO A 280 10.06 4.94 12.19
C PRO A 280 9.69 4.86 13.67
N SER A 281 10.62 5.26 14.53
CA SER A 281 10.42 5.38 15.97
C SER A 281 11.20 6.56 16.51
N ASP A 282 10.87 7.03 17.71
CA ASP A 282 11.56 8.14 18.34
C ASP A 282 13.03 7.82 18.67
N ALA A 283 13.40 6.52 18.71
CA ALA A 283 14.80 6.09 18.83
C ALA A 283 15.69 6.48 17.65
N MET A 284 15.10 6.93 16.53
CA MET A 284 15.86 7.53 15.42
C MET A 284 16.37 8.93 15.73
N LEU A 285 15.78 9.61 16.73
CA LEU A 285 16.16 10.94 17.19
C LEU A 285 17.20 10.85 18.30
N GLY A 286 18.05 11.88 18.37
CA GLY A 286 19.06 12.03 19.41
C GLY A 286 20.47 12.04 18.87
N SER A 287 21.43 12.39 19.73
CA SER A 287 22.84 12.54 19.40
C SER A 287 23.71 11.36 19.85
N THR A 288 23.11 10.28 20.35
CA THR A 288 23.83 9.13 20.92
C THR A 288 23.29 7.78 20.46
N GLY A 289 24.04 6.73 20.65
CA GLY A 289 23.66 5.36 20.37
C GLY A 289 23.44 5.08 18.90
N HIS A 290 22.28 4.51 18.55
CA HIS A 290 21.91 4.16 17.17
C HIS A 290 20.97 5.20 16.52
N ALA A 291 20.85 6.39 17.13
CA ALA A 291 20.06 7.47 16.57
C ALA A 291 20.66 7.93 15.22
N ILE A 292 19.80 8.19 14.25
CA ILE A 292 20.26 8.57 12.90
C ILE A 292 20.94 9.93 12.93
N CYS A 293 20.45 10.87 13.76
CA CYS A 293 21.08 12.19 13.89
C CYS A 293 22.54 12.08 14.37
N ALA A 294 22.87 11.07 15.20
CA ALA A 294 24.21 10.84 15.72
C ALA A 294 25.26 10.50 14.65
N THR A 295 24.82 10.15 13.43
CA THR A 295 25.76 9.87 12.33
C THR A 295 26.48 11.12 11.82
N CYS A 296 25.89 12.29 12.02
CA CYS A 296 26.44 13.59 11.60
C CYS A 296 26.56 14.58 12.75
N HIS A 297 25.68 14.48 13.76
CA HIS A 297 25.60 15.40 14.89
C HIS A 297 26.12 14.76 16.16
N SER A 298 27.20 15.30 16.74
CA SER A 298 27.81 14.77 17.95
C SER A 298 28.48 15.87 18.79
N GLY A 299 28.47 15.70 20.11
CA GLY A 299 29.09 16.66 21.04
C GLY A 299 28.10 17.69 21.60
N ALA A 300 28.44 18.19 22.78
CA ALA A 300 27.56 19.07 23.57
C ALA A 300 27.36 20.47 22.91
N ASP A 301 28.28 20.91 22.10
CA ASP A 301 28.24 22.23 21.44
C ASP A 301 27.64 22.16 20.03
N ASP A 302 27.32 20.95 19.53
CA ASP A 302 26.68 20.78 18.23
C ASP A 302 25.19 21.13 18.34
N LYS A 303 24.78 22.19 17.66
CA LYS A 303 23.39 22.69 17.69
C LYS A 303 22.40 21.66 17.16
N GLY A 304 22.79 20.83 16.18
CA GLY A 304 21.96 19.75 15.66
C GLY A 304 21.78 18.63 16.68
N ALA A 305 22.85 18.24 17.41
CA ALA A 305 22.79 17.30 18.51
C ALA A 305 21.86 17.78 19.62
N VAL A 306 22.03 19.03 20.07
CA VAL A 306 21.19 19.66 21.10
C VAL A 306 19.72 19.71 20.68
N ALA A 307 19.44 20.05 19.41
CA ALA A 307 18.09 20.11 18.87
C ALA A 307 17.45 18.71 18.82
N ALA A 308 18.19 17.70 18.36
CA ALA A 308 17.73 16.32 18.27
C ALA A 308 17.41 15.74 19.66
N ASP A 309 18.30 15.91 20.64
CA ASP A 309 18.11 15.44 22.01
C ASP A 309 16.93 16.14 22.69
N LYS A 310 16.76 17.45 22.46
CA LYS A 310 15.61 18.19 22.97
C LYS A 310 14.29 17.66 22.43
N MET A 311 14.18 17.45 21.12
CA MET A 311 12.94 16.92 20.51
C MET A 311 12.68 15.48 20.97
N HIS A 312 13.72 14.65 21.06
CA HIS A 312 13.62 13.29 21.58
C HIS A 312 13.07 13.27 23.00
N GLY A 313 13.65 14.08 23.93
CA GLY A 313 13.17 14.20 25.30
C GLY A 313 11.70 14.66 25.37
N GLN A 314 11.33 15.67 24.59
CA GLN A 314 9.95 16.16 24.54
C GLN A 314 8.94 15.08 24.09
N PHE A 315 9.30 14.25 23.11
CA PHE A 315 8.44 13.16 22.67
C PHE A 315 8.33 12.07 23.72
N ALA A 316 9.45 11.66 24.32
CA ALA A 316 9.50 10.66 25.37
C ALA A 316 8.66 11.07 26.58
N ASP A 317 8.78 12.32 27.03
CA ASP A 317 8.04 12.85 28.17
C ASP A 317 6.52 12.85 27.91
N LEU A 318 6.08 13.33 26.75
CA LEU A 318 4.65 13.33 26.41
C LEU A 318 4.10 11.90 26.24
N GLU A 319 4.84 10.99 25.61
CA GLU A 319 4.42 9.60 25.45
C GLU A 319 4.33 8.88 26.80
N ALA A 320 5.29 9.10 27.68
CA ALA A 320 5.26 8.59 29.07
C ALA A 320 4.05 9.14 29.82
N GLY A 321 3.78 10.44 29.73
CA GLY A 321 2.62 11.07 30.34
C GLY A 321 1.31 10.47 29.86
N ILE A 322 1.12 10.33 28.53
CA ILE A 322 -0.07 9.69 27.94
C ILE A 322 -0.23 8.26 28.48
N THR A 323 0.86 7.50 28.54
CA THR A 323 0.84 6.10 29.00
C THR A 323 0.44 6.01 30.47
N GLN A 324 1.03 6.84 31.32
CA GLN A 324 0.74 6.86 32.76
C GLN A 324 -0.70 7.28 33.05
N SER A 325 -1.16 8.35 32.37
CA SER A 325 -2.54 8.83 32.50
C SER A 325 -3.54 7.79 32.02
N SER A 326 -3.25 7.11 30.87
CA SER A 326 -4.10 6.03 30.37
C SER A 326 -4.25 4.90 31.38
N ALA A 327 -3.16 4.51 32.04
CA ALA A 327 -3.19 3.49 33.09
C ALA A 327 -4.01 3.95 34.34
N LEU A 328 -3.90 5.22 34.73
CA LEU A 328 -4.70 5.79 35.83
C LEU A 328 -6.20 5.77 35.48
N ILE A 329 -6.57 6.30 34.32
CA ILE A 329 -7.96 6.37 33.85
C ILE A 329 -8.56 4.96 33.71
N GLY A 330 -7.78 4.00 33.16
CA GLY A 330 -8.22 2.60 33.08
C GLY A 330 -8.56 1.99 34.46
N ARG A 331 -7.78 2.27 35.50
CA ARG A 331 -8.09 1.82 36.86
C ARG A 331 -9.37 2.45 37.40
N VAL A 332 -9.56 3.75 37.16
CA VAL A 332 -10.74 4.50 37.62
C VAL A 332 -12.01 4.01 36.89
N LYS A 333 -11.91 3.79 35.58
CA LYS A 333 -12.97 3.21 34.75
C LYS A 333 -13.41 1.83 35.21
N ASN A 334 -12.44 0.92 35.42
CA ASN A 334 -12.71 -0.44 35.87
C ASN A 334 -13.37 -0.50 37.25
N ALA A 335 -13.29 0.57 38.02
CA ALA A 335 -13.95 0.70 39.29
C ALA A 335 -15.32 1.39 39.23
N GLY A 336 -15.84 1.66 38.01
CA GLY A 336 -17.19 2.18 37.78
C GLY A 336 -17.31 3.70 37.79
N ILE A 337 -16.22 4.44 37.62
CA ILE A 337 -16.27 5.89 37.37
C ILE A 337 -16.36 6.17 35.88
N GLU A 338 -17.22 7.08 35.50
CA GLU A 338 -17.33 7.55 34.08
C GLU A 338 -16.09 8.37 33.70
N VAL A 339 -15.46 8.04 32.56
CA VAL A 339 -14.18 8.62 32.12
C VAL A 339 -14.12 8.90 30.62
N SER A 340 -15.24 8.94 29.91
CA SER A 340 -15.28 9.12 28.45
C SER A 340 -14.60 10.40 27.99
N ASP A 341 -14.74 11.50 28.72
CA ASP A 341 -14.07 12.77 28.40
C ASP A 341 -12.55 12.66 28.53
N GLN A 342 -12.07 11.93 29.55
CA GLN A 342 -10.65 11.71 29.77
C GLN A 342 -10.05 10.80 28.69
N GLU A 343 -10.77 9.77 28.25
CA GLU A 343 -10.35 8.92 27.13
C GLU A 343 -10.31 9.71 25.83
N LEU A 344 -11.24 10.63 25.60
CA LEU A 344 -11.21 11.51 24.45
C LEU A 344 -10.00 12.46 24.51
N ALA A 345 -9.75 13.08 25.65
CA ALA A 345 -8.60 13.97 25.86
C ALA A 345 -7.27 13.23 25.65
N LEU A 346 -7.14 11.97 26.09
CA LEU A 346 -5.94 11.16 25.84
C LEU A 346 -5.73 10.88 24.34
N ARG A 347 -6.79 10.64 23.57
CA ARG A 347 -6.68 10.53 22.10
C ARG A 347 -6.24 11.85 21.47
N GLU A 348 -6.72 12.98 22.00
CA GLU A 348 -6.28 14.30 21.55
C GLU A 348 -4.78 14.52 21.86
N ALA A 349 -4.31 14.18 23.06
CA ALA A 349 -2.89 14.25 23.42
C ALA A 349 -2.03 13.36 22.51
N ALA A 350 -2.47 12.15 22.18
CA ALA A 350 -1.80 11.27 21.23
C ALA A 350 -1.76 11.87 19.80
N THR A 351 -2.81 12.58 19.42
CA THR A 351 -2.85 13.32 18.15
C THR A 351 -1.83 14.47 18.15
N LYS A 352 -1.68 15.20 19.27
CA LYS A 352 -0.62 16.21 19.41
C LYS A 352 0.78 15.61 19.27
N LEU A 353 1.05 14.46 19.88
CA LEU A 353 2.32 13.76 19.72
C LEU A 353 2.56 13.36 18.25
N THR A 354 1.55 12.85 17.56
CA THR A 354 1.65 12.52 16.12
C THR A 354 1.93 13.77 15.27
N LEU A 355 1.27 14.89 15.57
CA LEU A 355 1.50 16.15 14.88
C LEU A 355 2.92 16.68 15.14
N ALA A 356 3.41 16.59 16.39
CA ALA A 356 4.77 16.97 16.74
C ALA A 356 5.82 16.13 15.97
N ARG A 357 5.59 14.80 15.85
CA ARG A 357 6.42 13.90 15.01
C ARG A 357 6.37 14.25 13.53
N THR A 358 5.30 14.87 13.06
CA THR A 358 5.21 15.40 11.69
C THR A 358 6.01 16.69 11.55
N GLU A 359 5.83 17.64 12.46
CA GLU A 359 6.51 18.96 12.45
C GLU A 359 8.02 18.83 12.63
N MET A 360 8.51 17.79 13.30
CA MET A 360 9.95 17.54 13.47
C MET A 360 10.72 17.42 12.16
N HIS A 361 10.06 17.12 11.03
CA HIS A 361 10.71 17.09 9.71
C HIS A 361 11.13 18.48 9.20
N GLY A 362 10.73 19.56 9.90
CA GLY A 362 11.32 20.88 9.77
C GLY A 362 12.68 21.03 10.47
N PHE A 363 13.05 20.06 11.33
CA PHE A 363 14.29 20.00 12.14
C PHE A 363 14.53 21.23 13.03
N ASP A 364 13.45 21.89 13.42
CA ASP A 364 13.47 23.04 14.33
C ASP A 364 12.65 22.73 15.58
N PRO A 365 13.29 22.65 16.77
CA PRO A 365 12.59 22.46 18.04
C PRO A 365 11.53 23.53 18.34
N ALA A 366 11.63 24.73 17.75
CA ALA A 366 10.65 25.79 17.94
C ALA A 366 9.30 25.48 17.28
N LEU A 367 9.28 24.66 16.23
CA LEU A 367 8.05 24.19 15.57
C LEU A 367 7.36 23.10 16.41
N VAL A 368 8.12 22.29 17.12
CA VAL A 368 7.66 21.14 17.89
C VAL A 368 7.16 21.54 19.29
N ALA A 369 7.90 22.45 19.97
CA ALA A 369 7.67 22.79 21.36
C ALA A 369 6.24 23.25 21.70
N PRO A 370 5.54 24.11 20.94
CA PRO A 370 4.19 24.54 21.25
C PRO A 370 3.19 23.38 21.19
N ILE A 371 3.36 22.44 20.26
CA ILE A 371 2.47 21.30 20.09
C ILE A 371 2.63 20.33 21.27
N ILE A 372 3.87 20.08 21.69
CA ILE A 372 4.17 19.27 22.88
C ILE A 372 3.60 19.92 24.14
N ALA A 373 3.74 21.25 24.28
CA ALA A 373 3.18 21.96 25.44
C ALA A 373 1.65 21.81 25.54
N GLU A 374 0.94 21.88 24.41
CA GLU A 374 -0.51 21.61 24.36
C GLU A 374 -0.83 20.17 24.78
N GLY A 375 -0.12 19.17 24.24
CA GLY A 375 -0.29 17.78 24.61
C GLY A 375 -0.04 17.53 26.09
N THR A 376 1.02 18.10 26.65
CA THR A 376 1.35 18.01 28.06
C THR A 376 0.28 18.64 28.95
N LYS A 377 -0.26 19.78 28.54
CA LYS A 377 -1.38 20.43 29.26
C LYS A 377 -2.63 19.54 29.29
N ILE A 378 -2.96 18.89 28.20
CA ILE A 378 -4.08 17.95 28.13
C ILE A 378 -3.84 16.78 29.10
N VAL A 379 -2.66 16.18 29.08
CA VAL A 379 -2.27 15.07 30.00
C VAL A 379 -2.40 15.48 31.45
N ALA A 380 -1.91 16.67 31.81
CA ALA A 380 -2.02 17.19 33.18
C ALA A 380 -3.49 17.34 33.63
N GLY A 381 -4.38 17.79 32.74
CA GLY A 381 -5.82 17.86 33.01
C GLY A 381 -6.44 16.48 33.24
N VAL A 382 -6.06 15.50 32.45
CA VAL A 382 -6.51 14.10 32.61
C VAL A 382 -6.01 13.50 33.89
N ASP A 383 -4.75 13.74 34.27
CA ASP A 383 -4.19 13.27 35.53
C ASP A 383 -4.93 13.84 36.73
N ALA A 384 -5.22 15.13 36.74
CA ALA A 384 -5.99 15.77 37.82
C ALA A 384 -7.38 15.14 37.96
N ALA A 385 -8.08 14.92 36.84
CA ALA A 385 -9.38 14.25 36.83
C ALA A 385 -9.29 12.79 37.29
N GLY A 386 -8.27 12.07 36.88
CA GLY A 386 -8.01 10.69 37.28
C GLY A 386 -7.72 10.56 38.79
N GLN A 387 -6.95 11.50 39.35
CA GLN A 387 -6.68 11.55 40.81
C GLN A 387 -7.97 11.85 41.57
N THR A 388 -8.82 12.75 41.06
CA THR A 388 -10.12 13.04 41.67
C THR A 388 -11.01 11.80 41.66
N GLY A 389 -11.10 11.08 40.52
CA GLY A 389 -11.83 9.82 40.46
C GLY A 389 -11.30 8.75 41.40
N ALA A 390 -9.97 8.64 41.53
CA ALA A 390 -9.35 7.72 42.50
C ALA A 390 -9.64 8.10 43.96
N ALA A 391 -9.74 9.40 44.27
CA ALA A 391 -10.14 9.87 45.61
C ALA A 391 -11.62 9.53 45.89
N GLU A 392 -12.50 9.73 44.93
CA GLU A 392 -13.92 9.36 45.05
C GLU A 392 -14.09 7.85 45.28
N LEU A 393 -13.33 7.01 44.59
CA LEU A 393 -13.34 5.57 44.84
C LEU A 393 -12.93 5.20 46.26
N ARG A 394 -11.89 5.86 46.80
CA ARG A 394 -11.47 5.65 48.21
C ARG A 394 -12.58 6.05 49.17
N PHE A 395 -13.25 7.17 48.92
CA PHE A 395 -14.38 7.62 49.72
C PHE A 395 -15.53 6.61 49.70
N ARG A 396 -15.96 6.17 48.52
CA ARG A 396 -17.03 5.17 48.37
C ARG A 396 -16.70 3.84 49.04
N ARG A 397 -15.47 3.35 48.90
CA ARG A 397 -15.03 2.10 49.57
C ARG A 397 -15.04 2.22 51.10
N ARG A 398 -14.63 3.36 51.63
CA ARG A 398 -14.71 3.61 53.09
C ARG A 398 -16.15 3.64 53.56
N GLY A 399 -17.03 4.35 52.89
CA GLY A 399 -18.46 4.39 53.16
C GLY A 399 -19.08 2.99 53.14
N LEU A 400 -18.80 2.20 52.09
CA LEU A 400 -19.26 0.82 51.99
C LEU A 400 -18.78 -0.05 53.15
N ALA A 401 -17.52 0.05 53.52
CA ALA A 401 -16.98 -0.73 54.65
C ALA A 401 -17.66 -0.38 55.96
N ILE A 402 -17.91 0.92 56.23
CA ILE A 402 -18.64 1.38 57.43
C ILE A 402 -20.08 0.84 57.42
N SER A 403 -20.79 0.96 56.26
CA SER A 403 -22.16 0.47 56.11
C SER A 403 -22.27 -1.05 56.31
N LEU A 404 -21.34 -1.84 55.75
CA LEU A 404 -21.30 -3.28 55.93
C LEU A 404 -21.02 -3.65 57.36
N GLY A 405 -20.13 -2.93 58.07
CA GLY A 405 -19.86 -3.09 59.48
C GLY A 405 -21.11 -2.87 60.34
N ALA A 406 -21.86 -1.77 60.08
CA ALA A 406 -23.10 -1.48 60.77
C ALA A 406 -24.19 -2.56 60.53
N ILE A 407 -24.34 -2.98 59.26
CA ILE A 407 -25.28 -4.06 58.89
C ILE A 407 -24.92 -5.37 59.62
N LEU A 408 -23.64 -5.74 59.66
CA LEU A 408 -23.18 -6.94 60.35
C LEU A 408 -23.50 -6.89 61.82
N LEU A 409 -23.21 -5.76 62.49
CA LEU A 409 -23.55 -5.58 63.88
C LEU A 409 -25.05 -5.70 64.15
N PHE A 410 -25.88 -5.14 63.28
CA PHE A 410 -27.32 -5.24 63.36
C PHE A 410 -27.81 -6.69 63.21
N VAL A 411 -27.27 -7.42 62.24
CA VAL A 411 -27.60 -8.85 62.00
C VAL A 411 -27.21 -9.70 63.20
N VAL A 412 -26.03 -9.46 63.78
CA VAL A 412 -25.58 -10.18 65.01
C VAL A 412 -26.51 -9.88 66.16
N ALA A 413 -26.85 -8.60 66.39
CA ALA A 413 -27.78 -8.22 67.47
C ALA A 413 -29.17 -8.84 67.30
N LEU A 414 -29.69 -8.89 66.09
CA LEU A 414 -30.96 -9.53 65.75
C LEU A 414 -30.90 -11.05 66.00
N GLY A 415 -29.83 -11.71 65.58
CA GLY A 415 -29.60 -13.14 65.86
C GLY A 415 -29.52 -13.47 67.34
N LEU A 416 -28.85 -12.63 68.15
CA LEU A 416 -28.82 -12.78 69.61
C LEU A 416 -30.21 -12.58 70.20
N LYS A 417 -30.97 -11.61 69.72
CA LYS A 417 -32.32 -11.38 70.18
C LYS A 417 -33.28 -12.52 69.88
N LEU A 418 -33.19 -13.06 68.66
CA LEU A 418 -33.99 -14.26 68.29
C LEU A 418 -33.67 -15.44 69.18
N ARG A 419 -32.40 -15.73 69.42
CA ARG A 419 -31.99 -16.81 70.36
C ARG A 419 -32.51 -16.55 71.75
N GLN A 420 -32.55 -15.32 72.26
CA GLN A 420 -33.09 -14.97 73.53
C GLN A 420 -34.62 -15.24 73.62
N ILE A 421 -35.36 -14.97 72.57
CA ILE A 421 -36.80 -15.21 72.46
C ILE A 421 -37.08 -16.72 72.46
N GLU A 422 -36.37 -17.48 71.60
CA GLU A 422 -36.49 -18.95 71.57
C GLU A 422 -36.24 -19.61 72.94
N ARG A 423 -35.20 -19.17 73.64
CA ARG A 423 -34.95 -19.69 74.99
C ARG A 423 -36.07 -19.40 76.00
N ARG A 424 -36.78 -18.26 75.81
CA ARG A 424 -37.92 -17.88 76.68
C ARG A 424 -39.23 -18.61 76.29
N SER A 425 -39.34 -19.13 75.10
CA SER A 425 -40.54 -19.90 74.71
C SER A 425 -40.45 -21.38 75.05
N HIS A 426 -39.28 -21.86 75.51
CA HIS A 426 -39.08 -23.23 76.01
C HIS A 426 -38.98 -23.36 77.53
N THR A 427 -39.18 -22.27 78.32
CA THR A 427 -39.41 -22.26 79.72
C THR A 427 -40.86 -21.86 80.04
#